data_b8e33a008e5b3d0e393cfa00f229dda9
#
_entry.id   b8e33a008e5b3d0e393cfa00f229dda9
#
_cell.length_a   1.000
_cell.length_b   1.000
_cell.length_c   1.000
_cell.angle_alpha   90.00
_cell.angle_beta   90.00
_cell.angle_gamma   90.00
#
_symmetry.space_group_name_H-M   'P 1'
#
loop_
_entity.id
_entity.type
_entity.pdbx_description
1 polymer ?
#
loop_
_entity_poly.entity_id
_entity_poly.type
_entity_poly.pdbx_seq_one_letter_code
_entity_poly.pdbx_strand_id
1 'polypeptide(L)' 'MKISYDPKVDALYIRFVEGPVECTVIHLTDQVAVNIGPGERVVGIEVLDASELLEGIRDGKVDLENLSAV' A
#
# COMPACT_ATOMS: atom_id res chain seq x y z
N MET A 1 9.52 5.47 -0.67
CA MET A 1 8.36 4.57 -0.78
C MET A 1 8.68 3.24 -0.16
N LYS A 2 7.74 2.67 0.54
CA LYS A 2 7.92 1.36 1.17
C LYS A 2 6.71 0.49 0.92
N ILE A 3 6.94 -0.74 0.50
CA ILE A 3 5.88 -1.73 0.31
C ILE A 3 6.05 -2.80 1.39
N SER A 4 5.01 -3.03 2.17
CA SER A 4 5.01 -4.00 3.26
C SER A 4 3.85 -4.96 3.11
N TYR A 5 4.11 -6.25 3.28
CA TYR A 5 3.07 -7.27 3.24
C TYR A 5 3.14 -8.11 4.51
N ASP A 6 2.00 -8.26 5.18
CA ASP A 6 1.87 -9.11 6.36
C ASP A 6 1.05 -10.35 5.97
N PRO A 7 1.70 -11.53 5.83
CA PRO A 7 0.99 -12.74 5.42
C PRO A 7 0.05 -13.29 6.49
N LYS A 8 0.22 -12.90 7.76
CA LYS A 8 -0.64 -13.38 8.84
C LYS A 8 -2.07 -12.83 8.72
N VAL A 9 -2.19 -11.61 8.26
CA VAL A 9 -3.48 -10.94 8.08
C VAL A 9 -3.80 -10.67 6.62
N ASP A 10 -2.91 -11.07 5.72
CA ASP A 10 -3.06 -10.88 4.28
C ASP A 10 -3.30 -9.42 3.91
N ALA A 11 -2.50 -8.53 4.48
CA ALA A 11 -2.62 -7.09 4.26
C ALA A 11 -1.36 -6.53 3.64
N LEU A 12 -1.52 -5.71 2.61
CA LEU A 12 -0.45 -4.97 1.97
C LEU A 12 -0.57 -3.50 2.30
N TYR A 13 0.54 -2.85 2.55
CA TYR A 13 0.59 -1.40 2.73
C TYR A 13 1.67 -0.81 1.85
N ILE A 14 1.33 0.18 1.06
CA ILE A 14 2.28 0.95 0.26
C ILE A 14 2.35 2.34 0.88
N ARG A 15 3.53 2.69 1.39
CA ARG A 15 3.75 3.99 2.03
C ARG A 15 4.55 4.88 1.09
N PHE A 16 4.02 6.05 0.80
CA PHE A 16 4.64 7.02 -0.12
C PHE A 16 5.51 8.04 0.60
N VAL A 17 5.22 8.31 1.88
CA VAL A 17 5.84 9.38 2.64
C VAL A 17 6.53 8.80 3.86
N GLU A 18 7.75 9.23 4.14
CA GLU A 18 8.48 8.83 5.33
C GLU A 18 8.03 9.62 6.56
N GLY A 19 8.26 9.03 7.74
CA GLY A 19 7.96 9.65 9.01
C GLY A 19 6.49 9.55 9.41
N PRO A 20 6.18 9.93 10.66
CA PRO A 20 4.80 9.92 11.15
C PRO A 20 4.02 11.07 10.54
N VAL A 21 2.83 10.76 10.01
CA VAL A 21 1.94 11.75 9.42
C VAL A 21 0.51 11.44 9.90
N GLU A 22 -0.19 12.45 10.40
CA GLU A 22 -1.60 12.31 10.71
C GLU A 22 -2.39 12.17 9.43
N CYS A 23 -3.23 11.15 9.37
CA CYS A 23 -3.97 10.83 8.15
C CYS A 23 -5.45 10.64 8.44
N THR A 24 -6.26 10.99 7.44
CA THR A 24 -7.65 10.56 7.35
C THR A 24 -7.69 9.34 6.43
N VAL A 25 -8.38 8.29 6.87
CA VAL A 25 -8.53 7.07 6.07
C VAL A 25 -9.79 7.17 5.25
N ILE A 26 -9.65 6.99 3.94
CA ILE A 26 -10.78 6.99 3.01
C ILE A 26 -10.86 5.60 2.40
N HIS A 27 -12.00 4.92 2.59
CA HIS A 27 -12.24 3.62 2.02
C HIS A 27 -12.78 3.76 0.60
N LEU A 28 -12.02 3.25 -0.37
CA LEU A 28 -12.47 3.20 -1.77
C LEU A 28 -13.37 1.99 -2.02
N THR A 29 -13.01 0.87 -1.39
CA THR A 29 -13.79 -0.37 -1.38
C THR A 29 -13.69 -0.97 0.03
N ASP A 30 -14.35 -2.09 0.26
CA ASP A 30 -14.20 -2.82 1.53
C ASP A 30 -12.76 -3.29 1.77
N GLN A 31 -11.99 -3.43 0.71
CA GLN A 31 -10.64 -3.99 0.78
C GLN A 31 -9.55 -2.96 0.55
N VAL A 32 -9.86 -1.82 -0.07
CA VAL A 32 -8.85 -0.81 -0.42
C VAL A 32 -9.16 0.51 0.26
N ALA A 33 -8.18 1.01 1.01
CA ALA A 33 -8.27 2.30 1.68
C ALA A 33 -7.06 3.16 1.34
N VAL A 34 -7.26 4.47 1.33
CA VAL A 34 -6.22 5.47 1.07
C VAL A 34 -6.06 6.34 2.29
N ASN A 35 -4.81 6.54 2.71
CA ASN A 35 -4.47 7.44 3.80
C ASN A 35 -4.13 8.81 3.24
N ILE A 36 -4.90 9.83 3.62
CA ILE A 36 -4.73 11.19 3.15
C ILE A 36 -4.20 12.06 4.30
N GLY A 37 -3.08 12.69 4.08
CA GLY A 37 -2.46 13.60 5.03
C GLY A 37 -2.85 15.06 4.78
N PRO A 38 -2.19 16.00 5.49
CA PRO A 38 -2.43 17.42 5.30
C PRO A 38 -2.22 17.87 3.86
N GLY A 39 -3.08 18.76 3.38
CA GLY A 39 -3.02 19.25 2.00
C GLY A 39 -3.50 18.23 0.96
N GLU A 40 -4.32 17.27 1.39
CA GLU A 40 -4.84 16.19 0.53
C GLU A 40 -3.75 15.31 -0.09
N ARG A 41 -2.61 15.23 0.60
CA ARG A 41 -1.50 14.41 0.15
C ARG A 41 -1.76 12.93 0.43
N VAL A 42 -1.62 12.08 -0.58
CA VAL A 42 -1.71 10.64 -0.39
C VAL A 42 -0.45 10.16 0.33
N VAL A 43 -0.63 9.63 1.52
CA VAL A 43 0.45 9.11 2.35
C VAL A 43 0.70 7.63 2.09
N GLY A 44 -0.35 6.89 1.85
CA GLY A 44 -0.22 5.47 1.57
C GLY A 44 -1.53 4.84 1.14
N ILE A 45 -1.44 3.58 0.73
CA ILE A 45 -2.57 2.76 0.31
C ILE A 45 -2.52 1.44 1.07
N GLU A 46 -3.66 1.06 1.64
CA GLU A 46 -3.82 -0.21 2.36
C GLU A 46 -4.72 -1.14 1.56
N VAL A 47 -4.29 -2.39 1.40
CA VAL A 47 -5.05 -3.42 0.70
C VAL A 47 -5.26 -4.60 1.64
N LEU A 48 -6.51 -4.88 1.99
CA LEU A 48 -6.90 -6.06 2.76
C LEU A 48 -7.22 -7.19 1.79
N ASP A 49 -7.11 -8.44 2.26
CA ASP A 49 -7.26 -9.62 1.43
C ASP A 49 -6.37 -9.53 0.18
N ALA A 50 -5.14 -9.09 0.38
CA ALA A 50 -4.25 -8.71 -0.72
C ALA A 50 -3.98 -9.86 -1.69
N SER A 51 -3.90 -11.10 -1.20
CA SER A 51 -3.67 -12.25 -2.07
C SER A 51 -4.83 -12.53 -3.03
N GLU A 52 -6.04 -12.08 -2.71
CA GLU A 52 -7.19 -12.19 -3.60
C GLU A 52 -7.19 -11.14 -4.70
N LEU A 53 -6.64 -9.96 -4.40
CA LEU A 53 -6.62 -8.83 -5.31
C LEU A 53 -5.35 -8.73 -6.13
N LEU A 54 -4.22 -9.17 -5.56
CA LEU A 54 -2.89 -8.98 -6.14
C LEU A 54 -2.23 -10.33 -6.38
N GLU A 55 -2.22 -10.74 -7.62
CA GLU A 55 -1.64 -12.02 -8.01
C GLU A 55 -0.16 -12.09 -7.63
N GLY A 56 0.23 -13.20 -6.99
CA GLY A 56 1.62 -13.47 -6.65
C GLY A 56 2.15 -12.77 -5.41
N ILE A 57 1.33 -11.98 -4.70
CA ILE A 57 1.84 -11.20 -3.55
C ILE A 57 2.36 -12.09 -2.41
N ARG A 58 1.74 -13.25 -2.16
CA ARG A 58 2.20 -14.17 -1.12
C ARG A 58 3.57 -14.76 -1.44
N ASP A 59 3.91 -14.87 -2.71
CA ASP A 59 5.18 -15.40 -3.17
C ASP A 59 6.22 -14.31 -3.39
N GLY A 60 5.88 -13.06 -3.05
CA GLY A 60 6.77 -11.92 -3.24
C GLY A 60 7.02 -11.57 -4.69
N LYS A 61 6.12 -11.97 -5.58
CA LYS A 61 6.28 -11.70 -7.01
C LYS A 61 5.75 -10.32 -7.35
N VAL A 62 6.65 -9.36 -7.39
CA VAL A 62 6.37 -7.98 -7.77
C VAL A 62 7.34 -7.60 -8.88
N ASP A 63 6.80 -7.28 -10.04
CA ASP A 63 7.62 -6.81 -11.16
C ASP A 63 7.68 -5.28 -11.13
N LEU A 64 8.90 -4.76 -11.13
CA LEU A 64 9.16 -3.32 -11.20
C LEU A 64 9.70 -3.02 -12.59
N GLU A 65 8.89 -2.37 -13.40
CA GLU A 65 9.23 -2.07 -14.77
C GLU A 65 9.59 -0.58 -14.91
N ASN A 66 10.70 -0.31 -15.58
CA ASN A 66 11.19 1.06 -15.83
C ASN A 66 11.46 1.88 -14.56
N LEU A 67 11.75 1.20 -13.44
CA LEU A 67 12.05 1.84 -12.16
C LEU A 67 13.51 1.63 -11.77
N SER A 68 14.40 1.67 -12.74
CA SER A 68 15.83 1.59 -12.46
C SER A 68 16.32 2.89 -11.81
N ALA A 69 17.16 2.77 -10.78
CA ALA A 69 17.86 3.91 -10.21
C ALA A 69 18.90 4.40 -11.21
N VAL A 70 18.77 5.63 -11.61
CA VAL A 70 19.69 6.23 -12.59
C VAL A 70 20.56 7.28 -11.91
#